data_63f59cdfce0320f1beaae503b7262648
#
_entry.id   63f59cdfce0320f1beaae503b7262648
#
_cell.length_a   1.000
_cell.length_b   1.000
_cell.length_c   1.000
_cell.angle_alpha   90.00
_cell.angle_beta   90.00
_cell.angle_gamma   90.00
#
_symmetry.space_group_name_H-M   'P 1'
#
loop_
_entity.id
_entity.type
_entity.pdbx_description
1 polymer ?
#
loop_
_entity_poly.entity_id
_entity_poly.type
_entity_poly.pdbx_seq_one_letter_code
_entity_poly.pdbx_strand_id
1 'polypeptide(L)'
;QKDGVLDEEICPVEIPQRNGDSLTVKDDEGIRQDADLESMARLSPAFTKNGTITAGNASQISDGAAAVIVTTMDKADELGVEPVAEILAHGQVAGPDTSLLHQPSNAINAALDSAGMKVSDLDLFEINEAFAAVALASMSALGVSDKIVNVNGGAIALGHPIGMSGT
;
A
#
# COMPACT_ATOMS: atom_id res chain seq x y z
N GLN A 1 0.27 9.03 -10.93
CA GLN A 1 1.52 9.26 -11.65
C GLN A 1 1.38 10.37 -12.68
N LYS A 2 0.41 10.30 -13.63
CA LYS A 2 0.24 11.34 -14.67
C LYS A 2 -0.04 12.75 -14.11
N ASP A 3 -0.72 12.84 -12.99
CA ASP A 3 -1.09 14.09 -12.34
C ASP A 3 0.03 14.65 -11.44
N GLY A 4 1.19 13.95 -11.38
CA GLY A 4 2.36 14.37 -10.62
C GLY A 4 2.22 14.30 -9.11
N VAL A 5 1.22 13.59 -8.59
CA VAL A 5 0.95 13.51 -7.14
C VAL A 5 2.13 12.95 -6.35
N LEU A 6 2.90 12.05 -6.98
CA LEU A 6 4.06 11.38 -6.35
C LEU A 6 5.41 12.04 -6.71
N ASP A 7 5.42 13.11 -7.51
CA ASP A 7 6.67 13.68 -8.05
C ASP A 7 7.62 14.18 -6.95
N GLU A 8 7.08 14.68 -5.84
CA GLU A 8 7.88 15.15 -4.70
C GLU A 8 8.54 14.01 -3.90
N GLU A 9 8.01 12.80 -4.02
CA GLU A 9 8.52 11.61 -3.32
C GLU A 9 9.53 10.82 -4.16
N ILE A 10 9.52 11.02 -5.49
CA ILE A 10 10.36 10.27 -6.42
C ILE A 10 11.78 10.84 -6.44
N CYS A 11 12.76 9.99 -6.12
CA CYS A 11 14.17 10.29 -6.29
C CYS A 11 14.66 9.62 -7.58
N PRO A 12 14.93 10.37 -8.66
CA PRO A 12 15.40 9.80 -9.92
C PRO A 12 16.75 9.10 -9.76
N VAL A 13 16.93 7.95 -10.40
CA VAL A 13 18.17 7.17 -10.39
C VAL A 13 18.83 7.17 -11.76
N GLU A 14 20.10 7.58 -11.81
CA GLU A 14 20.90 7.54 -13.03
C GLU A 14 21.58 6.19 -13.20
N ILE A 15 21.29 5.50 -14.30
CA ILE A 15 21.87 4.19 -14.62
C ILE A 15 22.86 4.35 -15.79
N PRO A 16 24.17 4.22 -15.54
CA PRO A 16 25.18 4.27 -16.59
C PRO A 16 24.96 3.17 -17.65
N GLN A 17 24.94 3.56 -18.91
CA GLN A 17 24.81 2.65 -20.04
C GLN A 17 26.18 2.31 -20.65
N ARG A 18 26.27 1.17 -21.35
CA ARG A 18 27.51 0.69 -21.95
C ARG A 18 28.09 1.62 -23.01
N ASN A 19 27.24 2.43 -23.65
CA ASN A 19 27.63 3.41 -24.67
C ASN A 19 28.17 4.74 -24.10
N GLY A 20 28.20 4.89 -22.75
CA GLY A 20 28.65 6.09 -22.06
C GLY A 20 27.54 7.09 -21.73
N ASP A 21 26.32 6.86 -22.19
CA ASP A 21 25.15 7.66 -21.80
C ASP A 21 24.64 7.26 -20.41
N SER A 22 23.71 8.02 -19.86
CA SER A 22 23.00 7.68 -18.64
C SER A 22 21.50 7.58 -18.92
N LEU A 23 20.84 6.60 -18.31
CA LEU A 23 19.39 6.46 -18.31
C LEU A 23 18.85 6.93 -16.96
N THR A 24 18.01 7.97 -16.97
CA THR A 24 17.31 8.41 -15.77
C THR A 24 16.05 7.58 -15.57
N VAL A 25 15.96 6.82 -14.48
CA VAL A 25 14.79 6.05 -14.07
C VAL A 25 14.06 6.82 -12.98
N LYS A 26 12.80 7.20 -13.26
CA LYS A 26 11.94 7.98 -12.36
C LYS A 26 10.48 7.55 -12.38
N ASP A 27 10.11 6.69 -13.30
CA ASP A 27 8.73 6.25 -13.47
C ASP A 27 8.55 4.83 -12.93
N ASP A 28 7.43 4.57 -12.27
CA ASP A 28 7.03 3.21 -11.87
C ASP A 28 6.67 2.39 -13.10
N GLU A 29 7.45 1.35 -13.39
CA GLU A 29 7.28 0.50 -14.57
C GLU A 29 6.05 -0.42 -14.47
N GLY A 30 5.57 -0.69 -13.25
CA GLY A 30 4.48 -1.62 -12.99
C GLY A 30 3.10 -1.09 -13.36
N ILE A 31 2.92 0.23 -13.43
CA ILE A 31 1.62 0.85 -13.68
C ILE A 31 1.11 0.57 -15.09
N ARG A 32 -0.03 -0.10 -15.20
CA ARG A 32 -0.70 -0.40 -16.48
C ARG A 32 -1.72 0.69 -16.82
N GLN A 33 -1.27 1.69 -17.58
CA GLN A 33 -2.11 2.85 -17.95
C GLN A 33 -3.27 2.51 -18.91
N ASP A 34 -3.20 1.36 -19.58
CA ASP A 34 -4.15 0.83 -20.54
C ASP A 34 -5.07 -0.25 -19.96
N ALA A 35 -5.00 -0.47 -18.64
CA ALA A 35 -5.87 -1.44 -17.97
C ALA A 35 -7.32 -1.00 -18.02
N ASP A 36 -8.20 -1.89 -18.49
CA ASP A 36 -9.64 -1.73 -18.51
C ASP A 36 -10.35 -3.03 -18.10
N LEU A 37 -11.65 -2.94 -17.87
CA LEU A 37 -12.45 -4.08 -17.41
C LEU A 37 -12.46 -5.23 -18.44
N GLU A 38 -12.41 -4.91 -19.73
CA GLU A 38 -12.43 -5.92 -20.78
C GLU A 38 -11.13 -6.70 -20.86
N SER A 39 -10.00 -6.01 -20.81
CA SER A 39 -8.66 -6.63 -20.77
C SER A 39 -8.47 -7.45 -19.50
N MET A 40 -8.90 -6.94 -18.35
CA MET A 40 -8.84 -7.66 -17.09
C MET A 40 -9.72 -8.91 -17.05
N ALA A 41 -10.90 -8.87 -17.65
CA ALA A 41 -11.81 -10.02 -17.73
C ALA A 41 -11.26 -11.20 -18.58
N ARG A 42 -10.27 -10.94 -19.44
CA ARG A 42 -9.59 -11.96 -20.26
C ARG A 42 -8.42 -12.66 -19.54
N LEU A 43 -8.04 -12.17 -18.35
CA LEU A 43 -6.92 -12.74 -17.59
C LEU A 43 -7.29 -14.10 -17.01
N SER A 44 -6.35 -15.03 -17.12
CA SER A 44 -6.53 -16.36 -16.53
C SER A 44 -6.37 -16.33 -15.02
N PRO A 45 -7.11 -17.16 -14.27
CA PRO A 45 -6.91 -17.35 -12.84
C PRO A 45 -5.48 -17.81 -12.52
N ALA A 46 -4.88 -17.21 -11.48
CA ALA A 46 -3.47 -17.45 -11.13
C ALA A 46 -3.26 -18.70 -10.27
N PHE A 47 -4.21 -19.08 -9.43
CA PHE A 47 -4.00 -20.12 -8.40
C PHE A 47 -4.83 -21.39 -8.64
N THR A 48 -6.07 -21.28 -9.08
CA THR A 48 -6.96 -22.41 -9.32
C THR A 48 -7.70 -22.24 -10.65
N LYS A 49 -8.00 -23.33 -11.34
CA LYS A 49 -8.61 -23.32 -12.69
C LYS A 49 -9.88 -22.46 -12.79
N ASN A 50 -10.67 -22.38 -11.73
CA ASN A 50 -11.93 -21.63 -11.70
C ASN A 50 -11.86 -20.51 -10.63
N GLY A 51 -10.67 -20.04 -10.29
CA GLY A 51 -10.45 -18.98 -9.32
C GLY A 51 -10.79 -17.60 -9.88
N THR A 52 -10.91 -16.64 -9.00
CA THR A 52 -11.18 -15.23 -9.31
C THR A 52 -9.95 -14.34 -9.23
N ILE A 53 -8.86 -14.84 -8.62
CA ILE A 53 -7.62 -14.08 -8.50
C ILE A 53 -6.82 -14.22 -9.80
N THR A 54 -6.49 -13.09 -10.40
CA THR A 54 -5.73 -12.96 -11.65
C THR A 54 -4.58 -11.97 -11.46
N ALA A 55 -3.71 -11.84 -12.44
CA ALA A 55 -2.66 -10.82 -12.44
C ALA A 55 -3.21 -9.37 -12.40
N GLY A 56 -4.46 -9.15 -12.74
CA GLY A 56 -5.08 -7.81 -12.72
C GLY A 56 -5.65 -7.39 -11.36
N ASN A 57 -5.78 -8.32 -10.40
CA ASN A 57 -6.32 -8.06 -9.06
C ASN A 57 -5.46 -8.63 -7.92
N ALA A 58 -4.20 -8.86 -8.23
CA ALA A 58 -3.14 -9.24 -7.28
C ALA A 58 -2.00 -8.23 -7.39
N SER A 59 -1.34 -7.95 -6.28
CA SER A 59 -0.14 -7.10 -6.28
C SER A 59 0.99 -7.71 -7.08
N GLN A 60 1.83 -6.87 -7.64
CA GLN A 60 3.01 -7.30 -8.38
C GLN A 60 4.09 -7.80 -7.41
N ILE A 61 4.85 -8.81 -7.84
CA ILE A 61 6.09 -9.21 -7.16
C ILE A 61 7.12 -8.13 -7.47
N SER A 62 7.59 -7.45 -6.45
CA SER A 62 8.48 -6.29 -6.57
C SER A 62 9.60 -6.38 -5.55
N ASP A 63 10.75 -5.80 -5.89
CA ASP A 63 11.84 -5.54 -4.95
C ASP A 63 11.66 -4.16 -4.31
N GLY A 64 12.05 -4.03 -3.05
CA GLY A 64 11.97 -2.75 -2.36
C GLY A 64 12.63 -2.80 -0.99
N ALA A 65 12.99 -1.62 -0.50
CA ALA A 65 13.49 -1.42 0.84
C ALA A 65 12.95 -0.09 1.38
N ALA A 66 12.63 -0.06 2.65
CA ALA A 66 12.19 1.15 3.34
C ALA A 66 12.85 1.24 4.71
N ALA A 67 13.03 2.45 5.20
CA ALA A 67 13.51 2.71 6.54
C ALA A 67 12.85 3.98 7.09
N VAL A 68 12.32 3.89 8.30
CA VAL A 68 11.79 5.03 9.04
C VAL A 68 12.50 5.15 10.39
N ILE A 69 12.64 6.38 10.89
CA ILE A 69 13.17 6.64 12.21
C ILE A 69 11.99 6.94 13.12
N VAL A 70 11.80 6.10 14.13
CA VAL A 70 10.78 6.27 15.16
C VAL A 70 11.47 6.75 16.45
N THR A 71 10.94 7.81 17.04
CA THR A 71 11.48 8.39 18.28
C THR A 71 10.36 8.97 19.14
N THR A 72 10.69 9.42 20.37
CA THR A 72 9.74 10.15 21.19
C THR A 72 9.71 11.64 20.79
N MET A 73 8.60 12.34 21.11
CA MET A 73 8.49 13.78 20.88
C MET A 73 9.61 14.55 21.60
N ASP A 74 9.90 14.22 22.86
CA ASP A 74 10.99 14.85 23.63
C ASP A 74 12.35 14.71 22.91
N LYS A 75 12.59 13.56 22.27
CA LYS A 75 13.85 13.35 21.53
C LYS A 75 13.86 14.07 20.18
N ALA A 76 12.73 14.20 19.52
CA ALA A 76 12.60 15.01 18.31
C ALA A 76 12.90 16.48 18.64
N ASP A 77 12.36 17.01 19.73
CA ASP A 77 12.59 18.37 20.20
C ASP A 77 14.08 18.60 20.56
N GLU A 78 14.69 17.65 21.28
CA GLU A 78 16.14 17.71 21.61
C GLU A 78 17.02 17.77 20.35
N LEU A 79 16.63 17.04 19.30
CA LEU A 79 17.35 17.00 18.02
C LEU A 79 17.01 18.17 17.09
N GLY A 80 15.99 18.96 17.41
CA GLY A 80 15.51 20.05 16.56
C GLY A 80 14.92 19.59 15.24
N VAL A 81 14.31 18.39 15.21
CA VAL A 81 13.66 17.84 14.04
C VAL A 81 12.15 17.88 14.20
N GLU A 82 11.44 18.25 13.13
CA GLU A 82 10.00 18.21 13.10
C GLU A 82 9.52 16.81 12.67
N PRO A 83 8.69 16.11 13.46
CA PRO A 83 8.14 14.82 13.10
C PRO A 83 7.20 14.93 11.91
N VAL A 84 7.25 13.94 10.98
CA VAL A 84 6.33 13.87 9.85
C VAL A 84 4.92 13.48 10.32
N ALA A 85 4.83 12.61 11.33
CA ALA A 85 3.57 12.15 11.91
C ALA A 85 3.78 11.63 13.33
N GLU A 86 2.71 11.52 14.09
CA GLU A 86 2.66 10.87 15.39
C GLU A 86 1.95 9.52 15.30
N ILE A 87 2.53 8.47 15.88
CA ILE A 87 1.90 7.16 16.00
C ILE A 87 1.04 7.17 17.26
N LEU A 88 -0.28 7.28 17.08
CA LEU A 88 -1.23 7.33 18.19
C LEU A 88 -1.48 5.94 18.80
N ALA A 89 -1.59 4.92 17.99
CA ALA A 89 -1.81 3.54 18.41
C ALA A 89 -1.35 2.54 17.34
N HIS A 90 -1.25 1.28 17.74
CA HIS A 90 -1.04 0.18 16.81
C HIS A 90 -1.99 -0.97 17.14
N GLY A 91 -2.34 -1.78 16.12
CA GLY A 91 -3.13 -2.98 16.26
C GLY A 91 -2.43 -4.17 15.61
N GLN A 92 -2.38 -5.28 16.30
CA GLN A 92 -1.82 -6.52 15.78
C GLN A 92 -2.82 -7.65 15.97
N VAL A 93 -3.07 -8.40 14.90
CA VAL A 93 -3.98 -9.54 14.91
C VAL A 93 -3.37 -10.73 14.16
N ALA A 94 -3.77 -11.94 14.55
CA ALA A 94 -3.40 -13.17 13.89
C ALA A 94 -4.48 -14.23 14.07
N GLY A 95 -4.60 -15.14 13.08
CA GLY A 95 -5.57 -16.23 13.15
C GLY A 95 -7.02 -15.79 12.95
N PRO A 96 -8.01 -16.65 13.19
CA PRO A 96 -7.87 -18.04 13.66
C PRO A 96 -7.36 -19.02 12.60
N ASP A 97 -7.28 -18.60 11.34
CA ASP A 97 -6.82 -19.40 10.20
C ASP A 97 -5.88 -18.62 9.30
N THR A 98 -5.59 -19.12 8.11
CA THR A 98 -4.70 -18.46 7.12
C THR A 98 -5.38 -17.44 6.22
N SER A 99 -6.64 -17.08 6.48
CA SER A 99 -7.37 -16.09 5.68
C SER A 99 -6.81 -14.70 5.89
N LEU A 100 -6.54 -13.98 4.79
CA LEU A 100 -6.03 -12.62 4.80
C LEU A 100 -7.14 -11.56 4.68
N LEU A 101 -8.33 -11.93 4.21
CA LEU A 101 -9.36 -10.99 3.72
C LEU A 101 -9.75 -9.92 4.75
N HIS A 102 -9.90 -10.30 6.00
CA HIS A 102 -10.36 -9.40 7.07
C HIS A 102 -9.27 -8.97 8.04
N GLN A 103 -8.03 -9.40 7.84
CA GLN A 103 -6.95 -9.08 8.79
C GLN A 103 -6.63 -7.58 8.86
N PRO A 104 -6.59 -6.80 7.74
CA PRO A 104 -6.40 -5.36 7.85
C PRO A 104 -7.53 -4.67 8.65
N SER A 105 -8.80 -4.99 8.39
CA SER A 105 -9.91 -4.40 9.15
C SER A 105 -9.88 -4.81 10.62
N ASN A 106 -9.50 -6.03 10.94
CA ASN A 106 -9.36 -6.49 12.32
C ASN A 106 -8.22 -5.74 13.05
N ALA A 107 -7.08 -5.54 12.38
CA ALA A 107 -5.96 -4.79 12.93
C ALA A 107 -6.29 -3.31 13.13
N ILE A 108 -7.01 -2.69 12.18
CA ILE A 108 -7.51 -1.32 12.30
C ILE A 108 -8.43 -1.19 13.51
N ASN A 109 -9.40 -2.08 13.68
CA ASN A 109 -10.28 -2.07 14.84
C ASN A 109 -9.52 -2.22 16.17
N ALA A 110 -8.53 -3.11 16.22
CA ALA A 110 -7.67 -3.26 17.40
C ALA A 110 -6.86 -1.99 17.73
N ALA A 111 -6.37 -1.28 16.71
CA ALA A 111 -5.68 0.00 16.89
C ALA A 111 -6.65 1.09 17.39
N LEU A 112 -7.85 1.18 16.79
CA LEU A 112 -8.89 2.13 17.18
C LEU A 112 -9.36 1.89 18.63
N ASP A 113 -9.59 0.64 19.01
CA ASP A 113 -9.95 0.28 20.39
C ASP A 113 -8.85 0.73 21.37
N SER A 114 -7.59 0.53 21.01
CA SER A 114 -6.44 0.97 21.82
C SER A 114 -6.37 2.49 21.94
N ALA A 115 -6.70 3.22 20.89
CA ALA A 115 -6.73 4.68 20.86
C ALA A 115 -7.99 5.30 21.47
N GLY A 116 -9.05 4.52 21.73
CA GLY A 116 -10.36 5.02 22.10
C GLY A 116 -11.06 5.78 20.97
N MET A 117 -10.75 5.47 19.73
CA MET A 117 -11.26 6.11 18.51
C MET A 117 -12.28 5.21 17.80
N LYS A 118 -12.97 5.79 16.82
CA LYS A 118 -13.91 5.10 15.94
C LYS A 118 -13.46 5.21 14.48
N VAL A 119 -13.93 4.34 13.61
CA VAL A 119 -13.72 4.40 12.17
C VAL A 119 -14.07 5.77 11.59
N SER A 120 -15.14 6.41 12.10
CA SER A 120 -15.58 7.74 11.68
C SER A 120 -14.64 8.90 12.03
N ASP A 121 -13.66 8.65 12.87
CA ASP A 121 -12.70 9.66 13.31
C ASP A 121 -11.45 9.66 12.40
N LEU A 122 -11.40 8.75 11.41
CA LEU A 122 -10.33 8.64 10.44
C LEU A 122 -10.72 9.29 9.12
N ASP A 123 -9.83 10.10 8.57
CA ASP A 123 -10.01 10.79 7.29
C ASP A 123 -9.60 9.94 6.09
N LEU A 124 -8.52 9.16 6.23
CA LEU A 124 -7.93 8.35 5.16
C LEU A 124 -7.52 6.96 5.67
N PHE A 125 -7.50 6.02 4.73
CA PHE A 125 -7.02 4.65 4.95
C PHE A 125 -6.02 4.26 3.87
N GLU A 126 -4.89 3.72 4.28
CA GLU A 126 -3.96 3.01 3.42
C GLU A 126 -4.01 1.51 3.75
N ILE A 127 -4.59 0.73 2.85
CA ILE A 127 -4.76 -0.72 3.02
C ILE A 127 -3.94 -1.42 1.93
N ASN A 128 -2.92 -2.16 2.33
CA ASN A 128 -2.10 -2.88 1.39
C ASN A 128 -2.91 -3.90 0.57
N GLU A 129 -2.86 -3.74 -0.75
CA GLU A 129 -3.61 -4.54 -1.73
C GLU A 129 -2.83 -5.80 -2.12
N ALA A 130 -2.50 -6.67 -1.18
CA ALA A 130 -1.93 -7.97 -1.54
C ALA A 130 -2.79 -8.66 -2.62
N PHE A 131 -4.12 -8.53 -2.48
CA PHE A 131 -5.14 -8.82 -3.50
C PHE A 131 -6.25 -7.78 -3.39
N ALA A 132 -6.91 -7.44 -4.47
CA ALA A 132 -8.05 -6.51 -4.45
C ALA A 132 -9.15 -6.97 -3.47
N ALA A 133 -9.35 -8.28 -3.33
CA ALA A 133 -10.31 -8.85 -2.39
C ALA A 133 -10.03 -8.47 -0.93
N VAL A 134 -8.76 -8.26 -0.53
CA VAL A 134 -8.38 -7.86 0.83
C VAL A 134 -8.84 -6.43 1.11
N ALA A 135 -8.58 -5.50 0.19
CA ALA A 135 -9.03 -4.12 0.32
C ALA A 135 -10.56 -4.03 0.33
N LEU A 136 -11.22 -4.71 -0.62
CA LEU A 136 -12.69 -4.73 -0.71
C LEU A 136 -13.36 -5.32 0.53
N ALA A 137 -12.85 -6.42 1.07
CA ALA A 137 -13.37 -7.04 2.29
C ALA A 137 -13.17 -6.14 3.51
N SER A 138 -12.00 -5.52 3.61
CA SER A 138 -11.69 -4.58 4.70
C SER A 138 -12.56 -3.33 4.64
N MET A 139 -12.74 -2.73 3.46
CA MET A 139 -13.65 -1.59 3.26
C MET A 139 -15.07 -1.94 3.66
N SER A 140 -15.57 -3.11 3.22
CA SER A 140 -16.91 -3.59 3.58
C SER A 140 -17.07 -3.79 5.08
N ALA A 141 -16.08 -4.38 5.75
CA ALA A 141 -16.10 -4.61 7.19
C ALA A 141 -16.05 -3.33 8.01
N LEU A 142 -15.32 -2.33 7.55
CA LEU A 142 -15.19 -1.02 8.19
C LEU A 142 -16.35 -0.07 7.83
N GLY A 143 -17.11 -0.36 6.78
CA GLY A 143 -18.17 0.52 6.27
C GLY A 143 -17.65 1.81 5.64
N VAL A 144 -16.46 1.78 5.03
CA VAL A 144 -15.82 2.95 4.42
C VAL A 144 -15.91 2.95 2.91
N SER A 145 -15.89 4.14 2.31
CA SER A 145 -15.93 4.34 0.86
C SER A 145 -14.54 4.28 0.25
N ASP A 146 -14.44 3.85 -1.00
CA ASP A 146 -13.26 3.89 -1.86
C ASP A 146 -12.66 5.31 -2.03
N LYS A 147 -13.45 6.34 -1.76
CA LYS A 147 -13.00 7.74 -1.86
C LYS A 147 -11.96 8.15 -0.83
N ILE A 148 -11.84 7.38 0.25
CA ILE A 148 -10.93 7.65 1.37
C ILE A 148 -9.95 6.49 1.60
N VAL A 149 -9.91 5.51 0.69
CA VAL A 149 -9.00 4.36 0.77
C VAL A 149 -8.05 4.36 -0.41
N ASN A 150 -6.75 4.27 -0.14
CA ASN A 150 -5.69 4.23 -1.16
C ASN A 150 -5.85 5.33 -2.22
N VAL A 151 -6.08 6.55 -1.77
CA VAL A 151 -6.50 7.68 -2.62
C VAL A 151 -5.49 8.05 -3.71
N ASN A 152 -4.24 7.70 -3.55
CA ASN A 152 -3.16 7.91 -4.52
C ASN A 152 -2.75 6.64 -5.27
N GLY A 153 -3.52 5.58 -5.17
CA GLY A 153 -3.23 4.26 -5.73
C GLY A 153 -2.75 3.27 -4.66
N GLY A 154 -2.60 2.02 -5.03
CA GLY A 154 -2.25 0.95 -4.10
C GLY A 154 -1.30 -0.10 -4.70
N ALA A 155 -1.05 -1.16 -3.95
CA ALA A 155 -0.04 -2.16 -4.25
C ALA A 155 -0.26 -2.94 -5.56
N ILE A 156 -1.50 -3.03 -6.05
CA ILE A 156 -1.79 -3.67 -7.34
C ILE A 156 -1.13 -2.89 -8.48
N ALA A 157 -1.17 -1.56 -8.41
CA ALA A 157 -0.57 -0.69 -9.41
C ALA A 157 0.93 -0.47 -9.17
N LEU A 158 1.33 -0.18 -7.92
CA LEU A 158 2.67 0.27 -7.56
C LEU A 158 3.64 -0.87 -7.19
N GLY A 159 3.12 -2.04 -6.83
CA GLY A 159 3.90 -3.17 -6.34
C GLY A 159 3.82 -3.37 -4.83
N HIS A 160 4.20 -4.57 -4.38
CA HIS A 160 4.19 -4.96 -2.97
C HIS A 160 5.45 -5.77 -2.63
N PRO A 161 6.58 -5.13 -2.37
CA PRO A 161 7.73 -5.80 -1.76
C PRO A 161 7.35 -6.26 -0.34
N ILE A 162 7.08 -7.56 -0.15
CA ILE A 162 6.48 -8.11 1.08
C ILE A 162 7.30 -7.73 2.33
N GLY A 163 8.62 -7.73 2.24
CA GLY A 163 9.51 -7.39 3.34
C GLY A 163 9.63 -5.88 3.63
N MET A 164 9.06 -5.01 2.79
CA MET A 164 9.20 -3.56 2.90
C MET A 164 7.86 -2.87 3.19
N SER A 165 6.77 -3.32 2.58
CA SER A 165 5.48 -2.58 2.59
C SER A 165 4.84 -2.41 3.97
N GLY A 166 5.35 -3.07 5.01
CA GLY A 166 4.91 -2.88 6.38
C GLY A 166 5.62 -1.73 7.12
N THR A 167 6.60 -1.09 6.48
CA THR A 167 7.35 0.06 7.00
C THR A 167 6.69 1.34 6.57
#